data_b30726d47ba3c136c5e2583face9fafb
#
_entry.id   b30726d47ba3c136c5e2583face9fafb
#
_cell.length_a   1.000
_cell.length_b   1.000
_cell.length_c   1.000
_cell.angle_alpha   90.00
_cell.angle_beta   90.00
_cell.angle_gamma   90.00
#
_symmetry.space_group_name_H-M   'P 1'
#
loop_
_entity.id
_entity.type
_entity.pdbx_description
1 polymer ?
#
loop_
_entity_poly.entity_id
_entity_poly.type
_entity_poly.pdbx_seq_one_letter_code
_entity_poly.pdbx_strand_id
1 'polypeptide(L)'
;MRLRTIFDEGRLLATPAILQRAAVVSASALVQRLLAPAMAWVLFGSSLPMQLGVALALSVVFTAHTLTQRMFAARTEADLLDRTAAAVLDGDVLRAGVASENDARVEIVTAIFHAAQAVSQTLPNLVADLVSCVLLGAWVVRTEPARFVLLAGTLTVVAAGALFVSRRSVERAVARAWDVQEQAYETFADILDGRLEVVASGFRGTFLEKLRRRTTDWGAAGAAVAASSALSGRLPLLAIAILVAVALVLSPSIRQSASASLAEVALFASVTPAFAGVAQGLHGLTRVERWVGVVAHVIRSAVGPTGGTSASETPRGEVRFDDVSFGYPGVAGAAALREVSFTWEGRGALALAGPNGSGKSTCLRLLLALAAPVSGAVRVGGVALAQVDADAWRRQVAFMPQRPYLPPRSDVAQAVRWLAAGADDQRVLRALDRVGILPSLQRGGRDPLKVRVDTLSVGERQRIALARLLSRDASLFVLDEPDANLDRAGIALVADVLRELAREHGVIFAAHTPELLGVADHVVTLEGGRVVGNTRRTAV
;
A
#
# COMPACT_ATOMS: atom_id res chain seq x y z
N MET A 1 5.11 2.34 25.49
CA MET A 1 4.36 3.18 24.55
C MET A 1 4.22 2.49 23.18
N ARG A 2 5.30 1.96 22.58
CA ARG A 2 5.29 1.32 21.23
C ARG A 2 4.42 0.06 21.10
N LEU A 3 4.39 -0.85 22.09
CA LEU A 3 3.52 -2.03 22.01
C LEU A 3 2.03 -1.66 21.93
N ARG A 4 1.61 -0.61 22.64
CA ARG A 4 0.23 -0.12 22.59
C ARG A 4 -0.10 0.40 21.18
N THR A 5 0.81 1.10 20.54
CA THR A 5 0.64 1.59 19.15
C THR A 5 0.50 0.43 18.17
N ILE A 6 1.35 -0.61 18.28
CA ILE A 6 1.25 -1.82 17.43
C ILE A 6 -0.09 -2.53 17.65
N PHE A 7 -0.59 -2.61 18.89
CA PHE A 7 -1.89 -3.22 19.18
C PHE A 7 -3.05 -2.39 18.66
N ASP A 8 -3.00 -1.06 18.80
CA ASP A 8 -4.06 -0.16 18.32
C ASP A 8 -4.10 -0.11 16.79
N GLU A 9 -2.95 -0.08 16.13
CA GLU A 9 -2.83 -0.16 14.67
C GLU A 9 -3.15 -1.57 14.15
N GLY A 10 -2.70 -2.60 14.85
CA GLY A 10 -3.00 -4.00 14.52
C GLY A 10 -4.48 -4.34 14.58
N ARG A 11 -5.27 -3.68 15.44
CA ARG A 11 -6.74 -3.85 15.50
C ARG A 11 -7.41 -3.43 14.19
N LEU A 12 -6.89 -2.43 13.48
CA LEU A 12 -7.40 -2.01 12.17
C LEU A 12 -7.17 -3.07 11.10
N LEU A 13 -6.09 -3.85 11.24
CA LEU A 13 -5.76 -4.95 10.32
C LEU A 13 -6.50 -6.25 10.69
N ALA A 14 -6.92 -6.40 11.94
CA ALA A 14 -7.49 -7.63 12.49
C ALA A 14 -8.98 -7.75 12.16
N THR A 15 -9.31 -8.39 11.04
CA THR A 15 -10.68 -8.84 10.77
C THR A 15 -11.00 -10.13 11.57
N PRO A 16 -12.27 -10.46 11.84
CA PRO A 16 -12.64 -11.73 12.46
C PRO A 16 -12.05 -12.94 11.74
N ALA A 17 -12.00 -12.92 10.42
CA ALA A 17 -11.39 -13.98 9.60
C ALA A 17 -9.87 -14.09 9.81
N ILE A 18 -9.17 -12.96 9.89
CA ILE A 18 -7.73 -12.92 10.18
C ILE A 18 -7.46 -13.42 11.60
N LEU A 19 -8.25 -13.00 12.59
CA LEU A 19 -8.11 -13.44 13.97
C LEU A 19 -8.37 -14.95 14.12
N GLN A 20 -9.39 -15.47 13.47
CA GLN A 20 -9.68 -16.91 13.46
C GLN A 20 -8.53 -17.72 12.86
N ARG A 21 -7.99 -17.30 11.73
CA ARG A 21 -6.83 -17.94 11.09
C ARG A 21 -5.58 -17.85 11.99
N ALA A 22 -5.33 -16.70 12.61
CA ALA A 22 -4.23 -16.54 13.55
C ALA A 22 -4.35 -17.49 14.75
N ALA A 23 -5.55 -17.69 15.28
CA ALA A 23 -5.81 -18.66 16.34
C ALA A 23 -5.49 -20.10 15.91
N VAL A 24 -5.84 -20.49 14.68
CA VAL A 24 -5.51 -21.82 14.13
C VAL A 24 -4.01 -22.01 14.01
N VAL A 25 -3.27 -21.01 13.51
CA VAL A 25 -1.81 -21.07 13.41
C VAL A 25 -1.16 -21.12 14.78
N SER A 26 -1.64 -20.31 15.74
CA SER A 26 -1.15 -20.33 17.12
C SER A 26 -1.38 -21.69 17.79
N ALA A 27 -2.56 -22.30 17.59
CA ALA A 27 -2.85 -23.62 18.10
C ALA A 27 -1.96 -24.70 17.47
N SER A 28 -1.75 -24.67 16.16
CA SER A 28 -0.87 -25.63 15.48
C SER A 28 0.60 -25.48 15.90
N ALA A 29 1.07 -24.23 16.11
CA ALA A 29 2.39 -23.93 16.65
C ALA A 29 2.56 -24.43 18.08
N LEU A 30 1.52 -24.24 18.93
CA LEU A 30 1.50 -24.71 20.30
C LEU A 30 1.59 -26.24 20.36
N VAL A 31 0.79 -26.94 19.55
CA VAL A 31 0.83 -28.40 19.43
C VAL A 31 2.24 -28.86 19.07
N GLN A 32 2.87 -28.26 18.06
CA GLN A 32 4.24 -28.57 17.66
C GLN A 32 5.25 -28.40 18.81
N ARG A 33 5.14 -27.29 19.57
CA ARG A 33 6.06 -26.98 20.68
C ARG A 33 5.89 -27.87 21.89
N LEU A 34 4.68 -28.34 22.18
CA LEU A 34 4.39 -29.22 23.30
C LEU A 34 4.65 -30.70 22.96
N LEU A 35 4.44 -31.10 21.70
CA LEU A 35 4.72 -32.47 21.26
C LEU A 35 6.21 -32.78 21.23
N ALA A 36 7.07 -31.87 20.81
CA ALA A 36 8.50 -32.10 20.71
C ALA A 36 9.15 -32.54 22.05
N PRO A 37 8.94 -31.88 23.20
CA PRO A 37 9.45 -32.34 24.49
C PRO A 37 8.80 -33.61 24.99
N ALA A 38 7.48 -33.79 24.79
CA ALA A 38 6.79 -35.02 25.20
C ALA A 38 7.33 -36.27 24.45
N MET A 39 7.60 -36.10 23.18
CA MET A 39 8.13 -37.15 22.34
C MET A 39 9.63 -37.42 22.57
N ALA A 40 10.42 -36.41 22.89
CA ALA A 40 11.81 -36.59 23.30
C ALA A 40 11.91 -37.49 24.54
N TRP A 41 10.99 -37.35 25.50
CA TRP A 41 10.90 -38.20 26.68
C TRP A 41 10.58 -39.67 26.33
N VAL A 42 9.69 -39.91 25.36
CA VAL A 42 9.36 -41.23 24.85
C VAL A 42 10.54 -41.89 24.12
N LEU A 43 11.37 -41.11 23.41
CA LEU A 43 12.51 -41.59 22.66
C LEU A 43 13.62 -42.17 23.55
N PHE A 44 13.79 -41.70 24.79
CA PHE A 44 14.88 -42.16 25.67
C PHE A 44 14.72 -43.56 26.26
N GLY A 45 13.57 -44.20 26.11
CA GLY A 45 13.34 -45.55 26.64
C GLY A 45 12.76 -46.55 25.64
N SER A 46 12.64 -46.19 24.36
CA SER A 46 11.86 -46.96 23.40
C SER A 46 12.72 -47.72 22.36
N SER A 47 12.11 -48.73 21.74
CA SER A 47 12.71 -49.49 20.65
C SER A 47 12.88 -48.66 19.37
N LEU A 48 13.83 -49.05 18.50
CA LEU A 48 14.10 -48.34 17.23
C LEU A 48 12.85 -48.11 16.35
N PRO A 49 11.91 -49.08 16.21
CA PRO A 49 10.67 -48.82 15.44
C PRO A 49 9.81 -47.73 16.04
N MET A 50 9.75 -47.62 17.36
CA MET A 50 8.99 -46.55 18.04
C MET A 50 9.66 -45.21 17.88
N GLN A 51 10.99 -45.15 17.91
CA GLN A 51 11.75 -43.91 17.63
C GLN A 51 11.50 -43.40 16.21
N LEU A 52 11.50 -44.27 15.20
CA LEU A 52 11.19 -43.95 13.82
C LEU A 52 9.74 -43.47 13.66
N GLY A 53 8.77 -44.10 14.31
CA GLY A 53 7.37 -43.70 14.31
C GLY A 53 7.17 -42.28 14.89
N VAL A 54 7.85 -42.00 15.99
CA VAL A 54 7.83 -40.68 16.64
C VAL A 54 8.45 -39.60 15.75
N ALA A 55 9.60 -39.89 15.12
CA ALA A 55 10.26 -38.95 14.20
C ALA A 55 9.37 -38.65 12.97
N LEU A 56 8.69 -39.67 12.44
CA LEU A 56 7.75 -39.51 11.34
C LEU A 56 6.55 -38.62 11.76
N ALA A 57 5.96 -38.91 12.94
CA ALA A 57 4.84 -38.11 13.46
C ALA A 57 5.20 -36.65 13.68
N LEU A 58 6.40 -36.37 14.23
CA LEU A 58 6.92 -35.01 14.37
C LEU A 58 7.10 -34.32 13.01
N SER A 59 7.63 -35.03 12.02
CA SER A 59 7.82 -34.50 10.67
C SER A 59 6.47 -34.13 10.01
N VAL A 60 5.45 -34.97 10.21
CA VAL A 60 4.08 -34.69 9.72
C VAL A 60 3.49 -33.44 10.39
N VAL A 61 3.59 -33.34 11.72
CA VAL A 61 3.09 -32.18 12.48
C VAL A 61 3.82 -30.91 12.07
N PHE A 62 5.14 -30.95 11.92
CA PHE A 62 5.96 -29.85 11.46
C PHE A 62 5.56 -29.39 10.06
N THR A 63 5.40 -30.34 9.14
CA THR A 63 4.99 -30.05 7.75
C THR A 63 3.58 -29.45 7.71
N ALA A 64 2.63 -30.04 8.47
CA ALA A 64 1.27 -29.53 8.55
C ALA A 64 1.21 -28.09 9.12
N HIS A 65 1.99 -27.81 10.18
CA HIS A 65 2.12 -26.46 10.72
C HIS A 65 2.68 -25.49 9.69
N THR A 66 3.77 -25.84 9.00
CA THR A 66 4.40 -24.98 7.99
C THR A 66 3.47 -24.70 6.82
N LEU A 67 2.73 -25.69 6.34
CA LEU A 67 1.72 -25.54 5.29
C LEU A 67 0.60 -24.60 5.74
N THR A 68 0.04 -24.83 6.93
CA THR A 68 -1.02 -24.00 7.50
C THR A 68 -0.56 -22.54 7.62
N GLN A 69 0.65 -22.31 8.10
CA GLN A 69 1.23 -20.98 8.24
C GLN A 69 1.41 -20.27 6.90
N ARG A 70 1.94 -20.96 5.88
CA ARG A 70 2.12 -20.41 4.53
C ARG A 70 0.79 -20.09 3.84
N MET A 71 -0.18 -21.00 3.94
CA MET A 71 -1.53 -20.79 3.39
C MET A 71 -2.21 -19.60 4.05
N PHE A 72 -2.05 -19.47 5.36
CA PHE A 72 -2.58 -18.34 6.10
C PHE A 72 -1.91 -17.00 5.70
N ALA A 73 -0.57 -17.01 5.54
CA ALA A 73 0.16 -15.83 5.10
C ALA A 73 -0.34 -15.31 3.74
N ALA A 74 -0.47 -16.20 2.75
CA ALA A 74 -0.94 -15.85 1.41
C ALA A 74 -2.38 -15.28 1.42
N ARG A 75 -3.28 -15.89 2.21
CA ARG A 75 -4.66 -15.38 2.34
C ARG A 75 -4.72 -14.03 3.07
N THR A 76 -3.89 -13.83 4.09
CA THR A 76 -3.83 -12.56 4.82
C THR A 76 -3.25 -11.46 3.95
N GLU A 77 -2.25 -11.75 3.13
CA GLU A 77 -1.70 -10.83 2.16
C GLU A 77 -2.76 -10.39 1.13
N ALA A 78 -3.54 -11.34 0.59
CA ALA A 78 -4.64 -11.04 -0.31
C ALA A 78 -5.73 -10.17 0.36
N ASP A 79 -6.17 -10.54 1.58
CA ASP A 79 -7.17 -9.77 2.34
C ASP A 79 -6.69 -8.33 2.65
N LEU A 80 -5.40 -8.15 2.98
CA LEU A 80 -4.82 -6.83 3.21
C LEU A 80 -4.66 -6.03 1.92
N LEU A 81 -4.30 -6.69 0.82
CA LEU A 81 -4.21 -6.05 -0.49
C LEU A 81 -5.57 -5.50 -0.92
N ASP A 82 -6.63 -6.32 -0.83
CA ASP A 82 -8.00 -5.90 -1.17
C ASP A 82 -8.46 -4.72 -0.30
N ARG A 83 -8.24 -4.78 1.00
CA ARG A 83 -8.62 -3.71 1.94
C ARG A 83 -7.81 -2.42 1.73
N THR A 84 -6.53 -2.56 1.45
CA THR A 84 -5.67 -1.40 1.17
C THR A 84 -6.04 -0.77 -0.17
N ALA A 85 -6.36 -1.59 -1.19
CA ALA A 85 -6.84 -1.11 -2.48
C ALA A 85 -8.18 -0.38 -2.34
N ALA A 86 -9.15 -0.94 -1.59
CA ALA A 86 -10.41 -0.27 -1.29
C ALA A 86 -10.15 1.06 -0.56
N ALA A 87 -9.29 1.05 0.46
CA ALA A 87 -8.93 2.24 1.22
C ALA A 87 -8.28 3.34 0.35
N VAL A 88 -7.41 2.97 -0.59
CA VAL A 88 -6.81 3.93 -1.54
C VAL A 88 -7.88 4.51 -2.48
N LEU A 89 -8.87 3.71 -2.88
CA LEU A 89 -9.93 4.16 -3.78
C LEU A 89 -11.01 5.00 -3.06
N ASP A 90 -11.33 4.66 -1.81
CA ASP A 90 -12.35 5.33 -0.99
C ASP A 90 -11.79 6.58 -0.29
N GLY A 91 -10.47 6.68 -0.14
CA GLY A 91 -9.80 7.77 0.54
C GLY A 91 -9.84 9.09 -0.22
N ASP A 92 -9.69 10.20 0.51
CA ASP A 92 -9.45 11.51 -0.07
C ASP A 92 -8.08 11.49 -0.78
N VAL A 93 -8.11 11.26 -2.10
CA VAL A 93 -6.92 11.15 -2.97
C VAL A 93 -5.97 12.35 -2.80
N LEU A 94 -6.49 13.49 -2.37
CA LEU A 94 -5.72 14.73 -2.17
C LEU A 94 -5.18 14.88 -0.74
N ARG A 95 -5.80 14.21 0.25
CA ARG A 95 -5.33 14.23 1.65
C ARG A 95 -4.27 13.17 1.95
N ALA A 96 -4.23 12.13 1.17
CA ALA A 96 -3.36 10.99 1.44
C ALA A 96 -1.86 11.34 1.40
N GLY A 97 -1.47 12.58 1.09
CA GLY A 97 -0.08 13.04 1.19
C GLY A 97 0.92 12.04 0.59
N VAL A 98 0.46 11.28 -0.42
CA VAL A 98 1.26 10.24 -1.05
C VAL A 98 2.37 10.97 -1.77
N ALA A 99 3.54 10.99 -1.15
CA ALA A 99 4.79 11.34 -1.80
C ALA A 99 4.81 10.69 -3.19
N SER A 100 5.49 11.25 -4.13
CA SER A 100 5.47 10.94 -5.56
C SER A 100 4.86 9.57 -5.93
N GLU A 101 3.97 9.50 -6.89
CA GLU A 101 3.15 8.29 -7.20
C GLU A 101 3.95 6.97 -7.32
N ASN A 102 5.24 7.01 -7.62
CA ASN A 102 6.08 5.83 -7.77
C ASN A 102 6.63 5.31 -6.42
N ASP A 103 7.06 6.18 -5.52
CA ASP A 103 7.67 5.79 -4.24
C ASP A 103 6.63 5.14 -3.32
N ALA A 104 5.41 5.69 -3.32
CA ALA A 104 4.30 5.15 -2.56
C ALA A 104 3.87 3.74 -2.99
N ARG A 105 3.97 3.41 -4.28
CA ARG A 105 3.59 2.07 -4.77
C ARG A 105 4.47 0.98 -4.18
N VAL A 106 5.79 1.17 -4.24
CA VAL A 106 6.75 0.18 -3.73
C VAL A 106 6.63 0.06 -2.22
N GLU A 107 6.50 1.19 -1.52
CA GLU A 107 6.36 1.22 -0.07
C GLU A 107 5.08 0.52 0.40
N ILE A 108 3.92 0.81 -0.20
CA ILE A 108 2.63 0.20 0.16
C ILE A 108 2.65 -1.32 -0.09
N VAL A 109 3.11 -1.78 -1.26
CA VAL A 109 3.15 -3.22 -1.59
C VAL A 109 4.09 -3.96 -0.63
N THR A 110 5.27 -3.37 -0.36
CA THR A 110 6.24 -3.93 0.60
C THR A 110 5.65 -3.96 2.02
N ALA A 111 4.93 -2.92 2.42
CA ALA A 111 4.29 -2.83 3.73
C ALA A 111 3.21 -3.90 3.90
N ILE A 112 2.37 -4.14 2.87
CA ILE A 112 1.35 -5.20 2.90
C ILE A 112 1.98 -6.56 3.12
N PHE A 113 3.05 -6.90 2.38
CA PHE A 113 3.77 -8.17 2.51
C PHE A 113 4.31 -8.37 3.93
N HIS A 114 5.00 -7.38 4.48
CA HIS A 114 5.57 -7.46 5.83
C HIS A 114 4.51 -7.43 6.93
N ALA A 115 3.44 -6.66 6.77
CA ALA A 115 2.30 -6.67 7.70
C ALA A 115 1.58 -8.03 7.71
N ALA A 116 1.39 -8.64 6.54
CA ALA A 116 0.83 -9.98 6.42
C ALA A 116 1.69 -11.03 7.13
N GLN A 117 3.02 -10.97 6.96
CA GLN A 117 3.96 -11.84 7.68
C GLN A 117 3.90 -11.62 9.20
N ALA A 118 3.79 -10.38 9.65
CA ALA A 118 3.66 -10.07 11.07
C ALA A 118 2.45 -10.76 11.70
N VAL A 119 1.31 -10.61 11.06
CA VAL A 119 0.02 -11.15 11.56
C VAL A 119 -0.05 -12.67 11.42
N SER A 120 0.51 -13.25 10.34
CA SER A 120 0.40 -14.67 10.06
C SER A 120 1.51 -15.53 10.66
N GLN A 121 2.65 -14.95 11.01
CA GLN A 121 3.81 -15.71 11.51
C GLN A 121 4.28 -15.18 12.87
N THR A 122 4.62 -13.89 12.96
CA THR A 122 5.26 -13.33 14.16
C THR A 122 4.34 -13.40 15.37
N LEU A 123 3.11 -12.89 15.25
CA LEU A 123 2.14 -12.87 16.35
C LEU A 123 1.68 -14.27 16.77
N PRO A 124 1.26 -15.18 15.87
CA PRO A 124 0.86 -16.53 16.26
C PRO A 124 1.98 -17.32 16.92
N ASN A 125 3.21 -17.19 16.41
CA ASN A 125 4.35 -17.86 17.02
C ASN A 125 4.66 -17.30 18.42
N LEU A 126 4.63 -15.99 18.60
CA LEU A 126 4.84 -15.35 19.89
C LEU A 126 3.78 -15.82 20.92
N VAL A 127 2.51 -15.88 20.53
CA VAL A 127 1.42 -16.39 21.38
C VAL A 127 1.68 -17.84 21.76
N ALA A 128 2.05 -18.69 20.78
CA ALA A 128 2.34 -20.11 21.05
C ALA A 128 3.56 -20.28 21.98
N ASP A 129 4.61 -19.45 21.81
CA ASP A 129 5.79 -19.46 22.68
C ASP A 129 5.44 -19.03 24.10
N LEU A 130 4.65 -17.96 24.28
CA LEU A 130 4.20 -17.51 25.59
C LEU A 130 3.36 -18.57 26.30
N VAL A 131 2.38 -19.16 25.61
CA VAL A 131 1.55 -20.24 26.18
C VAL A 131 2.40 -21.46 26.53
N SER A 132 3.36 -21.82 25.65
CA SER A 132 4.29 -22.94 25.91
C SER A 132 5.15 -22.67 27.16
N CYS A 133 5.67 -21.46 27.32
CA CYS A 133 6.41 -21.06 28.51
C CYS A 133 5.57 -21.21 29.79
N VAL A 134 4.31 -20.79 29.74
CA VAL A 134 3.40 -20.90 30.89
C VAL A 134 3.10 -22.36 31.21
N LEU A 135 2.73 -23.18 30.21
CA LEU A 135 2.35 -24.58 30.43
C LEU A 135 3.53 -25.43 30.90
N LEU A 136 4.68 -25.30 30.21
CA LEU A 136 5.90 -26.00 30.61
C LEU A 136 6.41 -25.51 31.97
N GLY A 137 6.31 -24.22 32.22
CA GLY A 137 6.64 -23.62 33.52
C GLY A 137 5.77 -24.20 34.65
N ALA A 138 4.46 -24.23 34.46
CA ALA A 138 3.52 -24.79 35.45
C ALA A 138 3.78 -26.28 35.71
N TRP A 139 4.13 -27.06 34.68
CA TRP A 139 4.49 -28.45 34.82
C TRP A 139 5.76 -28.62 35.64
N VAL A 140 6.81 -27.86 35.39
CA VAL A 140 8.07 -27.91 36.16
C VAL A 140 7.88 -27.46 37.60
N VAL A 141 7.06 -26.42 37.86
CA VAL A 141 6.68 -25.99 39.25
C VAL A 141 6.05 -27.13 40.02
N ARG A 142 5.19 -27.92 39.36
CA ARG A 142 4.48 -29.04 39.98
C ARG A 142 5.40 -30.22 40.30
N THR A 143 6.40 -30.45 39.45
CA THR A 143 7.30 -31.62 39.61
C THR A 143 8.51 -31.31 40.50
N GLU A 144 9.13 -30.14 40.38
CA GLU A 144 10.35 -29.74 41.07
C GLU A 144 10.37 -28.27 41.47
N PRO A 145 9.53 -27.87 42.47
CA PRO A 145 9.24 -26.44 42.76
C PRO A 145 10.48 -25.64 43.16
N ALA A 146 11.38 -26.19 43.95
CA ALA A 146 12.56 -25.45 44.43
C ALA A 146 13.59 -25.21 43.32
N ARG A 147 13.80 -26.16 42.43
CA ARG A 147 14.69 -26.03 41.28
C ARG A 147 14.10 -25.15 40.21
N PHE A 148 12.75 -25.16 40.06
CA PHE A 148 12.07 -24.30 39.13
C PHE A 148 12.23 -22.81 39.48
N VAL A 149 12.05 -22.41 40.73
CA VAL A 149 12.16 -21.01 41.15
C VAL A 149 13.57 -20.46 40.84
N LEU A 150 14.60 -21.25 41.12
CA LEU A 150 15.99 -20.85 40.84
C LEU A 150 16.24 -20.74 39.33
N LEU A 151 15.74 -21.70 38.56
CA LEU A 151 15.94 -21.77 37.13
C LEU A 151 15.13 -20.73 36.37
N ALA A 152 13.85 -20.62 36.64
CA ALA A 152 12.98 -19.63 36.04
C ALA A 152 13.41 -18.21 36.38
N GLY A 153 13.81 -17.95 37.63
CA GLY A 153 14.36 -16.68 38.05
C GLY A 153 15.63 -16.32 37.26
N THR A 154 16.58 -17.24 37.16
CA THR A 154 17.83 -17.02 36.41
C THR A 154 17.58 -16.85 34.91
N LEU A 155 16.73 -17.68 34.32
CA LEU A 155 16.31 -17.60 32.90
C LEU A 155 15.63 -16.26 32.60
N THR A 156 14.73 -15.82 33.48
CA THR A 156 14.03 -14.55 33.32
C THR A 156 15.01 -13.37 33.42
N VAL A 157 15.94 -13.39 34.38
CA VAL A 157 16.94 -12.33 34.52
C VAL A 157 17.89 -12.29 33.32
N VAL A 158 18.38 -13.47 32.87
CA VAL A 158 19.27 -13.56 31.70
C VAL A 158 18.54 -13.14 30.42
N ALA A 159 17.32 -13.62 30.20
CA ALA A 159 16.53 -13.24 29.04
C ALA A 159 16.17 -11.74 29.05
N ALA A 160 15.74 -11.21 30.19
CA ALA A 160 15.45 -9.79 30.34
C ALA A 160 16.72 -8.93 30.17
N GLY A 161 17.85 -9.34 30.72
CA GLY A 161 19.15 -8.68 30.52
C GLY A 161 19.60 -8.70 29.07
N ALA A 162 19.52 -9.85 28.41
CA ALA A 162 19.86 -9.99 27.00
C ALA A 162 18.95 -9.14 26.10
N LEU A 163 17.63 -9.14 26.35
CA LEU A 163 16.66 -8.28 25.67
C LEU A 163 16.95 -6.80 25.91
N PHE A 164 17.24 -6.40 27.14
CA PHE A 164 17.53 -5.02 27.49
C PHE A 164 18.80 -4.50 26.80
N VAL A 165 19.87 -5.30 26.81
CA VAL A 165 21.16 -4.94 26.19
C VAL A 165 21.04 -4.95 24.66
N SER A 166 20.40 -5.96 24.07
CA SER A 166 20.32 -6.12 22.62
C SER A 166 19.29 -5.19 21.97
N ARG A 167 18.24 -4.78 22.69
CA ARG A 167 17.13 -3.99 22.14
C ARG A 167 17.58 -2.73 21.41
N ARG A 168 18.38 -1.88 22.08
CA ARG A 168 18.88 -0.63 21.50
C ARG A 168 19.81 -0.86 20.32
N SER A 169 20.58 -1.94 20.33
CA SER A 169 21.48 -2.30 19.24
C SER A 169 20.70 -2.80 18.02
N VAL A 170 19.71 -3.67 18.24
CA VAL A 170 18.84 -4.18 17.17
C VAL A 170 17.99 -3.07 16.58
N GLU A 171 17.37 -2.22 17.41
CA GLU A 171 16.55 -1.09 16.93
C GLU A 171 17.38 -0.15 16.04
N ARG A 172 18.61 0.19 16.44
CA ARG A 172 19.49 1.06 15.64
C ARG A 172 19.97 0.37 14.36
N ALA A 173 20.30 -0.91 14.41
CA ALA A 173 20.74 -1.67 13.25
C ALA A 173 19.58 -1.80 12.23
N VAL A 174 18.38 -2.08 12.71
CA VAL A 174 17.17 -2.16 11.86
C VAL A 174 16.84 -0.82 11.23
N ALA A 175 16.79 0.27 12.00
CA ALA A 175 16.53 1.62 11.49
C ALA A 175 17.53 1.98 10.39
N ARG A 176 18.83 1.78 10.64
CA ARG A 176 19.88 2.06 9.66
C ARG A 176 19.77 1.20 8.41
N ALA A 177 19.42 -0.08 8.56
CA ALA A 177 19.25 -0.98 7.41
C ALA A 177 18.10 -0.54 6.52
N TRP A 178 17.01 -0.03 7.10
CA TRP A 178 15.88 0.52 6.37
C TRP A 178 16.25 1.76 5.58
N ASP A 179 16.90 2.75 6.22
CA ASP A 179 17.30 3.99 5.56
C ASP A 179 18.22 3.72 4.36
N VAL A 180 19.17 2.80 4.52
CA VAL A 180 20.11 2.45 3.44
C VAL A 180 19.45 1.63 2.34
N GLN A 181 18.49 0.76 2.69
CA GLN A 181 17.70 0.00 1.72
C GLN A 181 16.84 0.94 0.86
N GLU A 182 16.15 1.89 1.49
CA GLU A 182 15.33 2.90 0.82
C GLU A 182 16.17 3.68 -0.20
N GLN A 183 17.33 4.19 0.21
CA GLN A 183 18.25 4.90 -0.67
C GLN A 183 18.80 4.04 -1.84
N ALA A 184 18.97 2.73 -1.63
CA ALA A 184 19.37 1.82 -2.69
C ALA A 184 18.24 1.62 -3.72
N TYR A 185 17.00 1.47 -3.24
CA TYR A 185 15.82 1.35 -4.10
C TYR A 185 15.52 2.63 -4.87
N GLU A 186 15.60 3.81 -4.24
CA GLU A 186 15.49 5.11 -4.91
C GLU A 186 16.54 5.24 -6.02
N THR A 187 17.81 4.95 -5.71
CA THR A 187 18.86 5.01 -6.73
C THR A 187 18.61 4.04 -7.89
N PHE A 188 18.05 2.87 -7.62
CA PHE A 188 17.70 1.90 -8.66
C PHE A 188 16.50 2.38 -9.50
N ALA A 189 15.48 2.97 -8.85
CA ALA A 189 14.34 3.58 -9.54
C ALA A 189 14.78 4.74 -10.45
N ASP A 190 15.64 5.65 -9.96
CA ASP A 190 16.25 6.74 -10.76
C ASP A 190 16.94 6.20 -12.01
N ILE A 191 17.69 5.08 -11.88
CA ILE A 191 18.36 4.44 -13.04
C ILE A 191 17.34 3.87 -14.02
N LEU A 192 16.24 3.29 -13.56
CA LEU A 192 15.21 2.74 -14.44
C LEU A 192 14.45 3.84 -15.19
N ASP A 193 14.05 4.88 -14.46
CA ASP A 193 13.28 6.00 -15.02
C ASP A 193 14.15 6.87 -15.95
N GLY A 194 15.40 7.15 -15.56
CA GLY A 194 16.38 7.90 -16.34
C GLY A 194 17.21 7.05 -17.31
N ARG A 195 16.88 5.76 -17.55
CA ARG A 195 17.72 4.82 -18.30
C ARG A 195 18.18 5.35 -19.65
N LEU A 196 17.28 5.97 -20.40
CA LEU A 196 17.59 6.51 -21.72
C LEU A 196 18.64 7.62 -21.64
N GLU A 197 18.47 8.55 -20.69
CA GLU A 197 19.38 9.69 -20.49
C GLU A 197 20.74 9.24 -19.98
N VAL A 198 20.76 8.32 -19.01
CA VAL A 198 21.99 7.75 -18.43
C VAL A 198 22.81 7.03 -19.49
N VAL A 199 22.15 6.26 -20.37
CA VAL A 199 22.84 5.54 -21.47
C VAL A 199 23.28 6.51 -22.56
N ALA A 200 22.40 7.42 -22.99
CA ALA A 200 22.68 8.38 -24.05
C ALA A 200 23.79 9.39 -23.69
N SER A 201 23.86 9.77 -22.42
CA SER A 201 24.89 10.70 -21.90
C SER A 201 26.24 10.04 -21.59
N GLY A 202 26.34 8.70 -21.65
CA GLY A 202 27.58 7.95 -21.38
C GLY A 202 27.93 7.82 -19.89
N PHE A 203 27.04 8.23 -18.95
CA PHE A 203 27.27 8.19 -17.49
C PHE A 203 26.94 6.84 -16.83
N ARG A 204 26.76 5.76 -17.62
CA ARG A 204 26.46 4.42 -17.11
C ARG A 204 27.39 3.98 -15.96
N GLY A 205 28.70 4.21 -16.11
CA GLY A 205 29.69 3.81 -15.09
C GLY A 205 29.47 4.52 -13.74
N THR A 206 29.19 5.81 -13.78
CA THR A 206 28.96 6.65 -12.60
C THR A 206 27.71 6.19 -11.81
N PHE A 207 26.61 5.93 -12.53
CA PHE A 207 25.37 5.48 -11.90
C PHE A 207 25.49 4.06 -11.33
N LEU A 208 26.15 3.14 -12.05
CA LEU A 208 26.43 1.80 -11.53
C LEU A 208 27.32 1.82 -10.29
N GLU A 209 28.32 2.70 -10.25
CA GLU A 209 29.18 2.86 -9.07
C GLU A 209 28.40 3.44 -7.89
N LYS A 210 27.53 4.43 -8.13
CA LYS A 210 26.62 4.97 -7.11
C LYS A 210 25.72 3.87 -6.53
N LEU A 211 25.11 3.05 -7.39
CA LEU A 211 24.27 1.93 -6.97
C LEU A 211 25.07 0.88 -6.19
N ARG A 212 26.28 0.51 -6.67
CA ARG A 212 27.16 -0.45 -5.97
C ARG A 212 27.50 0.01 -4.54
N ARG A 213 27.82 1.28 -4.35
CA ARG A 213 28.07 1.82 -2.99
C ARG A 213 26.84 1.65 -2.10
N ARG A 214 25.64 2.04 -2.61
CA ARG A 214 24.37 1.88 -1.86
C ARG A 214 24.05 0.42 -1.54
N THR A 215 24.21 -0.50 -2.48
CA THR A 215 23.98 -1.93 -2.25
C THR A 215 25.01 -2.56 -1.33
N THR A 216 26.26 -2.11 -1.34
CA THR A 216 27.30 -2.55 -0.40
C THR A 216 26.97 -2.08 1.03
N ASP A 217 26.57 -0.83 1.20
CA ASP A 217 26.14 -0.27 2.49
C ASP A 217 24.89 -1.02 3.01
N TRP A 218 23.93 -1.31 2.14
CA TRP A 218 22.75 -2.12 2.49
C TRP A 218 23.14 -3.54 2.90
N GLY A 219 24.04 -4.20 2.17
CA GLY A 219 24.55 -5.52 2.53
C GLY A 219 25.22 -5.51 3.91
N ALA A 220 26.05 -4.52 4.20
CA ALA A 220 26.71 -4.36 5.50
C ALA A 220 25.69 -4.09 6.63
N ALA A 221 24.71 -3.23 6.39
CA ALA A 221 23.64 -2.95 7.35
C ALA A 221 22.76 -4.19 7.60
N GLY A 222 22.41 -4.95 6.55
CA GLY A 222 21.71 -6.22 6.64
C GLY A 222 22.47 -7.29 7.44
N ALA A 223 23.78 -7.40 7.22
CA ALA A 223 24.65 -8.27 8.00
C ALA A 223 24.68 -7.86 9.49
N ALA A 224 24.73 -6.57 9.79
CA ALA A 224 24.67 -6.05 11.17
C ALA A 224 23.33 -6.40 11.86
N VAL A 225 22.21 -6.30 11.13
CA VAL A 225 20.88 -6.75 11.62
C VAL A 225 20.88 -8.24 11.87
N ALA A 226 21.39 -9.04 10.93
CA ALA A 226 21.46 -10.50 11.07
C ALA A 226 22.34 -10.91 12.27
N ALA A 227 23.52 -10.30 12.41
CA ALA A 227 24.42 -10.56 13.52
C ALA A 227 23.81 -10.16 14.88
N SER A 228 23.23 -8.95 14.99
CA SER A 228 22.60 -8.50 16.24
C SER A 228 21.37 -9.34 16.60
N SER A 229 20.58 -9.76 15.61
CA SER A 229 19.41 -10.63 15.81
C SER A 229 19.82 -12.07 16.19
N ALA A 230 20.85 -12.61 15.53
CA ALA A 230 21.38 -13.93 15.85
C ALA A 230 21.99 -13.96 17.27
N LEU A 231 22.75 -12.92 17.62
CA LEU A 231 23.35 -12.81 18.95
C LEU A 231 22.26 -12.70 20.02
N SER A 232 21.29 -11.79 19.87
CA SER A 232 20.21 -11.62 20.84
C SER A 232 19.31 -12.86 20.97
N GLY A 233 19.08 -13.62 19.88
CA GLY A 233 18.33 -14.87 19.93
C GLY A 233 19.10 -16.05 20.50
N ARG A 234 20.45 -16.04 20.41
CA ARG A 234 21.32 -17.14 20.90
C ARG A 234 21.91 -16.89 22.27
N LEU A 235 22.06 -15.64 22.70
CA LEU A 235 22.54 -15.32 24.05
C LEU A 235 21.75 -16.01 25.17
N PRO A 236 20.40 -16.06 25.16
CA PRO A 236 19.64 -16.80 26.13
C PRO A 236 19.96 -18.29 26.10
N LEU A 237 20.10 -18.88 24.90
CA LEU A 237 20.46 -20.30 24.72
C LEU A 237 21.84 -20.63 25.29
N LEU A 238 22.83 -19.79 25.02
CA LEU A 238 24.17 -19.95 25.55
C LEU A 238 24.20 -19.83 27.08
N ALA A 239 23.50 -18.84 27.62
CA ALA A 239 23.39 -18.65 29.06
C ALA A 239 22.72 -19.86 29.73
N ILE A 240 21.67 -20.42 29.13
CA ILE A 240 21.01 -21.64 29.59
C ILE A 240 21.95 -22.84 29.50
N ALA A 241 22.65 -23.01 28.39
CA ALA A 241 23.61 -24.12 28.23
C ALA A 241 24.71 -24.03 29.29
N ILE A 242 25.24 -22.86 29.59
CA ILE A 242 26.21 -22.61 30.66
C ILE A 242 25.61 -22.96 32.01
N LEU A 243 24.38 -22.52 32.28
CA LEU A 243 23.70 -22.77 33.55
C LEU A 243 23.42 -24.23 33.77
N VAL A 244 22.99 -24.96 32.72
CA VAL A 244 22.83 -26.41 32.73
C VAL A 244 24.16 -27.12 32.98
N ALA A 245 25.22 -26.68 32.28
CA ALA A 245 26.57 -27.26 32.49
C ALA A 245 27.07 -27.05 33.93
N VAL A 246 26.85 -25.83 34.49
CA VAL A 246 27.19 -25.52 35.88
C VAL A 246 26.37 -26.33 36.86
N ALA A 247 25.05 -26.48 36.62
CA ALA A 247 24.17 -27.30 37.46
C ALA A 247 24.58 -28.79 37.44
N LEU A 248 24.96 -29.30 36.27
CA LEU A 248 25.49 -30.64 36.09
C LEU A 248 26.79 -30.87 36.86
N VAL A 249 27.69 -29.89 36.90
CA VAL A 249 28.96 -29.97 37.60
C VAL A 249 28.79 -29.88 39.12
N LEU A 250 27.88 -28.99 39.58
CA LEU A 250 27.69 -28.68 41.00
C LEU A 250 26.73 -29.64 41.74
N SER A 251 25.91 -30.43 41.01
CA SER A 251 24.93 -31.34 41.63
C SER A 251 25.51 -32.71 41.95
N PRO A 252 25.64 -33.09 43.26
CA PRO A 252 26.15 -34.41 43.63
C PRO A 252 25.24 -35.57 43.19
N SER A 253 23.94 -35.33 43.07
CA SER A 253 22.94 -36.34 42.66
C SER A 253 23.07 -36.75 41.18
N ILE A 254 23.57 -35.86 40.33
CA ILE A 254 23.78 -36.10 38.90
C ILE A 254 24.96 -37.04 38.64
N ARG A 255 25.93 -37.08 39.55
CA ARG A 255 27.08 -38.02 39.48
C ARG A 255 26.71 -39.44 39.79
N GLN A 256 25.53 -39.70 40.40
CA GLN A 256 25.13 -41.02 40.87
C GLN A 256 24.24 -41.79 39.88
N SER A 257 23.60 -41.11 38.93
CA SER A 257 22.72 -41.78 37.93
C SER A 257 22.73 -41.05 36.60
N ALA A 258 23.25 -41.66 35.55
CA ALA A 258 23.31 -41.12 34.20
C ALA A 258 21.90 -40.90 33.59
N SER A 259 20.93 -41.70 33.96
CA SER A 259 19.54 -41.59 33.45
C SER A 259 18.80 -40.37 34.02
N ALA A 260 19.01 -40.03 35.30
CA ALA A 260 18.41 -38.82 35.89
C ALA A 260 19.01 -37.55 35.28
N SER A 261 20.31 -37.56 34.99
CA SER A 261 21.01 -36.45 34.35
C SER A 261 20.50 -36.20 32.92
N LEU A 262 20.25 -37.23 32.15
CA LEU A 262 19.70 -37.12 30.78
C LEU A 262 18.25 -36.60 30.79
N ALA A 263 17.44 -37.02 31.75
CA ALA A 263 16.05 -36.49 31.86
C ALA A 263 16.04 -34.99 32.21
N GLU A 264 16.93 -34.53 33.10
CA GLU A 264 17.05 -33.10 33.41
C GLU A 264 17.54 -32.28 32.20
N VAL A 265 18.55 -32.77 31.48
CA VAL A 265 19.03 -32.09 30.25
C VAL A 265 17.93 -32.01 29.20
N ALA A 266 17.16 -33.10 29.00
CA ALA A 266 16.03 -33.15 28.06
C ALA A 266 14.92 -32.14 28.45
N LEU A 267 14.63 -32.00 29.76
CA LEU A 267 13.68 -31.03 30.27
C LEU A 267 14.12 -29.61 29.95
N PHE A 268 15.38 -29.27 30.23
CA PHE A 268 15.92 -27.92 29.92
C PHE A 268 15.97 -27.65 28.42
N ALA A 269 16.39 -28.61 27.65
CA ALA A 269 16.40 -28.52 26.19
C ALA A 269 15.02 -28.29 25.58
N SER A 270 13.94 -28.74 26.26
CA SER A 270 12.56 -28.56 25.80
C SER A 270 11.96 -27.18 26.12
N VAL A 271 12.34 -26.57 27.24
CA VAL A 271 11.82 -25.24 27.67
C VAL A 271 12.55 -24.10 26.96
N THR A 272 13.84 -24.31 26.68
CA THR A 272 14.71 -23.29 26.08
C THR A 272 14.21 -22.69 24.76
N PRO A 273 13.72 -23.49 23.76
CA PRO A 273 13.22 -22.95 22.49
C PRO A 273 12.01 -22.02 22.67
N ALA A 274 11.12 -22.33 23.62
CA ALA A 274 9.95 -21.47 23.89
C ALA A 274 10.38 -20.09 24.41
N PHE A 275 11.34 -20.03 25.36
CA PHE A 275 11.88 -18.77 25.84
C PHE A 275 12.62 -17.98 24.75
N ALA A 276 13.43 -18.66 23.94
CA ALA A 276 14.12 -18.06 22.80
C ALA A 276 13.11 -17.52 21.77
N GLY A 277 12.01 -18.27 21.54
CA GLY A 277 10.91 -17.86 20.66
C GLY A 277 10.21 -16.58 21.12
N VAL A 278 9.94 -16.45 22.42
CA VAL A 278 9.38 -15.20 22.98
C VAL A 278 10.32 -14.02 22.70
N ALA A 279 11.62 -14.16 22.96
CA ALA A 279 12.60 -13.11 22.70
C ALA A 279 12.66 -12.74 21.21
N GLN A 280 12.68 -13.73 20.33
CA GLN A 280 12.67 -13.53 18.87
C GLN A 280 11.37 -12.90 18.38
N GLY A 281 10.22 -13.31 18.92
CA GLY A 281 8.91 -12.75 18.61
C GLY A 281 8.82 -11.27 18.98
N LEU A 282 9.30 -10.88 20.17
CA LEU A 282 9.35 -9.49 20.60
C LEU A 282 10.27 -8.64 19.69
N HIS A 283 11.41 -9.16 19.27
CA HIS A 283 12.27 -8.49 18.28
C HIS A 283 11.60 -8.46 16.89
N GLY A 284 10.84 -9.48 16.53
CA GLY A 284 10.07 -9.52 15.29
C GLY A 284 9.05 -8.38 15.22
N LEU A 285 8.34 -8.12 16.33
CA LEU A 285 7.38 -7.02 16.40
C LEU A 285 8.00 -5.65 16.13
N THR A 286 9.20 -5.37 16.64
CA THR A 286 9.87 -4.08 16.39
C THR A 286 10.25 -3.87 14.92
N ARG A 287 10.48 -4.96 14.17
CA ARG A 287 10.79 -4.88 12.74
C ARG A 287 9.57 -4.56 11.89
N VAL A 288 8.40 -5.01 12.29
CA VAL A 288 7.17 -4.85 11.50
C VAL A 288 6.34 -3.65 11.91
N GLU A 289 6.66 -2.97 13.01
CA GLU A 289 5.97 -1.79 13.52
C GLU A 289 5.76 -0.72 12.43
N ARG A 290 6.82 -0.39 11.68
CA ARG A 290 6.76 0.58 10.56
C ARG A 290 5.73 0.15 9.50
N TRP A 291 5.79 -1.10 9.06
CA TRP A 291 4.95 -1.60 7.98
C TRP A 291 3.48 -1.72 8.36
N VAL A 292 3.20 -2.16 9.57
CA VAL A 292 1.85 -2.14 10.13
C VAL A 292 1.33 -0.71 10.21
N GLY A 293 2.19 0.25 10.62
CA GLY A 293 1.87 1.67 10.64
C GLY A 293 1.53 2.25 9.27
N VAL A 294 2.30 1.92 8.23
CA VAL A 294 2.04 2.37 6.85
C VAL A 294 0.68 1.87 6.36
N VAL A 295 0.41 0.55 6.47
CA VAL A 295 -0.87 -0.03 6.04
C VAL A 295 -2.04 0.53 6.86
N ALA A 296 -1.89 0.64 8.17
CA ALA A 296 -2.91 1.22 9.05
C ALA A 296 -3.15 2.71 8.76
N HIS A 297 -2.12 3.46 8.38
CA HIS A 297 -2.26 4.85 7.97
C HIS A 297 -3.07 4.96 6.68
N VAL A 298 -2.78 4.16 5.67
CA VAL A 298 -3.53 4.11 4.41
C VAL A 298 -5.00 3.76 4.67
N ILE A 299 -5.27 2.71 5.47
CA ILE A 299 -6.64 2.29 5.81
C ILE A 299 -7.39 3.37 6.61
N ARG A 300 -6.71 4.10 7.50
CA ARG A 300 -7.32 5.21 8.26
C ARG A 300 -7.62 6.43 7.40
N SER A 301 -6.77 6.75 6.45
CA SER A 301 -6.97 7.88 5.55
C SER A 301 -8.17 7.69 4.61
N ALA A 302 -8.60 6.44 4.41
CA ALA A 302 -9.82 6.10 3.71
C ALA A 302 -11.11 6.49 4.47
N VAL A 303 -11.04 6.62 5.79
CA VAL A 303 -12.17 7.07 6.62
C VAL A 303 -12.26 8.61 6.54
N GLY A 304 -12.32 9.14 5.30
CA GLY A 304 -12.77 10.49 5.05
C GLY A 304 -14.26 10.61 5.38
N PRO A 305 -14.82 11.81 5.50
CA PRO A 305 -16.23 11.97 5.70
C PRO A 305 -16.94 11.28 4.52
N THR A 306 -17.49 10.09 4.80
CA THR A 306 -18.43 9.43 3.89
C THR A 306 -19.50 10.47 3.60
N GLY A 307 -19.47 10.94 2.37
CA GLY A 307 -20.37 11.97 1.89
C GLY A 307 -21.80 11.64 2.24
N GLY A 308 -22.57 12.68 2.40
CA GLY A 308 -23.92 12.70 2.91
C GLY A 308 -24.78 11.51 2.51
N THR A 309 -25.54 11.10 3.47
CA THR A 309 -26.62 10.14 3.32
C THR A 309 -27.59 10.63 2.24
N SER A 310 -27.57 9.93 1.10
CA SER A 310 -28.74 9.74 0.25
C SER A 310 -29.54 10.99 -0.16
N ALA A 311 -29.01 11.79 -1.08
CA ALA A 311 -29.91 12.45 -2.01
C ALA A 311 -30.32 11.41 -3.06
N SER A 312 -31.59 11.10 -3.15
CA SER A 312 -32.17 10.07 -4.02
C SER A 312 -31.98 10.32 -5.52
N GLU A 313 -31.61 11.53 -5.92
CA GLU A 313 -31.38 11.91 -7.31
C GLU A 313 -30.01 12.58 -7.48
N THR A 314 -29.27 12.14 -8.47
CA THR A 314 -27.99 12.71 -8.85
C THR A 314 -28.24 14.09 -9.50
N PRO A 315 -27.60 15.18 -9.01
CA PRO A 315 -27.86 16.52 -9.49
C PRO A 315 -27.42 16.71 -10.94
N ARG A 316 -28.15 17.53 -11.68
CA ARG A 316 -27.88 17.90 -13.07
C ARG A 316 -28.17 19.39 -13.27
N GLY A 317 -27.54 19.97 -14.26
CA GLY A 317 -27.80 21.35 -14.68
C GLY A 317 -26.75 22.33 -14.17
N GLU A 318 -27.18 23.49 -13.65
CA GLU A 318 -26.32 24.59 -13.24
C GLU A 318 -25.18 24.15 -12.31
N VAL A 319 -23.95 24.56 -12.63
CA VAL A 319 -22.77 24.41 -11.77
C VAL A 319 -22.45 25.77 -11.16
N ARG A 320 -22.35 25.82 -9.83
CA ARG A 320 -22.12 27.06 -9.10
C ARG A 320 -21.04 26.87 -8.03
N PHE A 321 -20.08 27.76 -8.05
CA PHE A 321 -19.09 27.95 -7.00
C PHE A 321 -19.51 29.17 -6.18
N ASP A 322 -19.73 28.96 -4.87
CA ASP A 322 -20.16 29.99 -3.92
C ASP A 322 -19.04 30.25 -2.92
N ASP A 323 -18.27 31.33 -3.08
CA ASP A 323 -17.16 31.77 -2.21
C ASP A 323 -16.19 30.65 -1.80
N VAL A 324 -15.83 29.82 -2.77
CA VAL A 324 -15.04 28.61 -2.55
C VAL A 324 -13.60 28.95 -2.26
N SER A 325 -13.10 28.54 -1.08
CA SER A 325 -11.68 28.56 -0.73
C SER A 325 -11.17 27.14 -0.45
N PHE A 326 -9.95 26.86 -0.93
CA PHE A 326 -9.33 25.54 -0.78
C PHE A 326 -7.81 25.67 -0.66
N GLY A 327 -7.21 24.83 0.20
CA GLY A 327 -5.76 24.65 0.33
C GLY A 327 -5.41 23.17 0.44
N TYR A 328 -4.30 22.76 -0.17
CA TYR A 328 -3.83 21.38 -0.06
C TYR A 328 -3.25 21.12 1.33
N PRO A 329 -3.59 19.98 1.97
CA PRO A 329 -3.00 19.57 3.24
C PRO A 329 -1.47 19.44 3.11
N GLY A 330 -0.73 19.88 4.14
CA GLY A 330 0.74 19.77 4.17
C GLY A 330 1.51 20.91 3.48
N VAL A 331 0.84 21.78 2.72
CA VAL A 331 1.46 22.99 2.16
C VAL A 331 1.08 24.18 3.02
N ALA A 332 1.93 24.52 3.98
CA ALA A 332 1.68 25.64 4.88
C ALA A 332 1.57 26.97 4.11
N GLY A 333 0.44 27.68 4.24
CA GLY A 333 0.27 29.07 3.85
C GLY A 333 -0.19 29.35 2.41
N ALA A 334 -0.33 28.36 1.53
CA ALA A 334 -0.77 28.60 0.15
C ALA A 334 -2.20 28.10 -0.10
N ALA A 335 -3.19 29.01 -0.02
CA ALA A 335 -4.53 28.73 -0.52
C ALA A 335 -4.47 28.58 -2.05
N ALA A 336 -4.87 27.41 -2.57
CA ALA A 336 -4.95 27.15 -4.00
C ALA A 336 -6.14 27.86 -4.66
N LEU A 337 -7.24 28.07 -3.89
CA LEU A 337 -8.39 28.90 -4.29
C LEU A 337 -8.77 29.83 -3.13
N ARG A 338 -9.21 31.04 -3.47
CA ARG A 338 -9.58 32.10 -2.54
C ARG A 338 -10.87 32.78 -3.00
N GLU A 339 -11.99 32.49 -2.30
CA GLU A 339 -13.29 33.11 -2.53
C GLU A 339 -13.73 33.05 -4.00
N VAL A 340 -13.54 31.89 -4.63
CA VAL A 340 -13.89 31.67 -6.03
C VAL A 340 -15.39 31.56 -6.16
N SER A 341 -16.00 32.47 -6.96
CA SER A 341 -17.43 32.51 -7.22
C SER A 341 -17.69 32.67 -8.72
N PHE A 342 -18.45 31.72 -9.29
CA PHE A 342 -18.99 31.80 -10.65
C PHE A 342 -20.17 30.84 -10.81
N THR A 343 -20.98 31.08 -11.85
CA THR A 343 -22.12 30.22 -12.18
C THR A 343 -22.10 29.92 -13.67
N TRP A 344 -22.35 28.63 -14.01
CA TRP A 344 -22.48 28.15 -15.39
C TRP A 344 -23.73 27.27 -15.53
N GLU A 345 -24.46 27.42 -16.61
CA GLU A 345 -25.81 26.82 -16.80
C GLU A 345 -25.81 25.29 -16.98
N GLY A 346 -24.66 24.63 -17.01
CA GLY A 346 -24.54 23.18 -17.14
C GLY A 346 -24.72 22.65 -18.57
N ARG A 347 -24.78 23.55 -19.56
CA ARG A 347 -24.87 23.24 -21.00
C ARG A 347 -23.88 24.06 -21.79
N GLY A 348 -23.49 23.55 -22.98
CA GLY A 348 -22.44 24.18 -23.77
C GLY A 348 -21.04 23.98 -23.16
N ALA A 349 -20.12 24.83 -23.52
CA ALA A 349 -18.73 24.72 -23.13
C ALA A 349 -18.28 25.82 -22.15
N LEU A 350 -17.79 25.44 -20.97
CA LEU A 350 -17.11 26.32 -20.02
C LEU A 350 -15.60 26.09 -20.06
N ALA A 351 -14.83 27.15 -20.33
CA ALA A 351 -13.38 27.11 -20.18
C ALA A 351 -12.93 27.77 -18.87
N LEU A 352 -12.07 27.09 -18.15
CA LEU A 352 -11.28 27.68 -17.06
C LEU A 352 -9.93 28.11 -17.65
N ALA A 353 -9.70 29.40 -17.74
CA ALA A 353 -8.50 30.02 -18.30
C ALA A 353 -7.57 30.53 -17.18
N GLY A 354 -6.29 30.75 -17.51
CA GLY A 354 -5.31 31.35 -16.60
C GLY A 354 -3.95 30.66 -16.65
N PRO A 355 -2.92 31.28 -16.04
CA PRO A 355 -1.57 30.72 -16.00
C PRO A 355 -1.48 29.41 -15.20
N ASN A 356 -0.35 28.72 -15.32
CA ASN A 356 -0.08 27.53 -14.51
C ASN A 356 -0.08 27.89 -13.02
N GLY A 357 -0.67 27.04 -12.18
CA GLY A 357 -0.82 27.29 -10.75
C GLY A 357 -1.95 28.25 -10.37
N SER A 358 -2.78 28.74 -11.32
CA SER A 358 -3.89 29.66 -11.02
C SER A 358 -5.09 29.01 -10.31
N GLY A 359 -5.15 27.67 -10.19
CA GLY A 359 -6.23 26.96 -9.51
C GLY A 359 -7.21 26.23 -10.43
N LYS A 360 -7.02 26.20 -11.77
CA LYS A 360 -7.91 25.53 -12.74
C LYS A 360 -8.18 24.08 -12.40
N SER A 361 -7.13 23.27 -12.30
CA SER A 361 -7.24 21.84 -11.95
C SER A 361 -7.83 21.64 -10.56
N THR A 362 -7.61 22.57 -9.63
CA THR A 362 -8.22 22.54 -8.30
C THR A 362 -9.74 22.74 -8.38
N CYS A 363 -10.24 23.67 -9.20
CA CYS A 363 -11.68 23.80 -9.45
C CYS A 363 -12.26 22.51 -10.03
N LEU A 364 -11.60 21.88 -11.02
CA LEU A 364 -12.06 20.62 -11.58
C LEU A 364 -12.10 19.50 -10.53
N ARG A 365 -11.11 19.41 -9.66
CA ARG A 365 -11.05 18.41 -8.58
C ARG A 365 -12.17 18.59 -7.56
N LEU A 366 -12.50 19.84 -7.19
CA LEU A 366 -13.63 20.13 -6.30
C LEU A 366 -14.97 19.81 -6.97
N LEU A 367 -15.13 20.11 -8.27
CA LEU A 367 -16.31 19.72 -9.04
C LEU A 367 -16.49 18.21 -9.12
N LEU A 368 -15.40 17.45 -9.21
CA LEU A 368 -15.41 15.98 -9.17
C LEU A 368 -15.64 15.42 -7.76
N ALA A 369 -15.85 16.27 -6.76
CA ALA A 369 -15.94 15.87 -5.36
C ALA A 369 -14.76 14.97 -4.91
N LEU A 370 -13.54 15.25 -5.45
CA LEU A 370 -12.30 14.59 -5.02
C LEU A 370 -11.73 15.22 -3.74
N ALA A 371 -12.20 16.40 -3.37
CA ALA A 371 -11.94 17.06 -2.11
C ALA A 371 -13.11 17.97 -1.74
N ALA A 372 -13.22 18.33 -0.45
CA ALA A 372 -14.18 19.30 0.03
C ALA A 372 -13.52 20.69 0.16
N PRO A 373 -14.21 21.78 -0.17
CA PRO A 373 -13.70 23.13 0.06
C PRO A 373 -13.53 23.39 1.57
N VAL A 374 -12.57 24.27 1.93
CA VAL A 374 -12.36 24.71 3.32
C VAL A 374 -13.48 25.68 3.73
N SER A 375 -13.92 26.54 2.80
CA SER A 375 -15.08 27.42 2.97
C SER A 375 -15.83 27.59 1.66
N GLY A 376 -17.08 27.99 1.73
CA GLY A 376 -17.96 28.07 0.58
C GLY A 376 -18.53 26.69 0.17
N ALA A 377 -19.14 26.63 -1.01
CA ALA A 377 -19.74 25.39 -1.51
C ALA A 377 -19.70 25.31 -3.05
N VAL A 378 -19.48 24.09 -3.57
CA VAL A 378 -19.72 23.75 -4.98
C VAL A 378 -21.09 23.09 -5.08
N ARG A 379 -21.96 23.64 -5.94
CA ARG A 379 -23.33 23.16 -6.15
C ARG A 379 -23.54 22.73 -7.59
N VAL A 380 -24.37 21.72 -7.76
CA VAL A 380 -24.86 21.29 -9.07
C VAL A 380 -26.38 21.15 -8.99
N GLY A 381 -27.11 21.79 -9.89
CA GLY A 381 -28.57 21.80 -9.85
C GLY A 381 -29.14 22.32 -8.51
N GLY A 382 -28.44 23.25 -7.86
CA GLY A 382 -28.81 23.81 -6.55
C GLY A 382 -28.36 22.95 -5.35
N VAL A 383 -27.95 21.70 -5.53
CA VAL A 383 -27.53 20.79 -4.46
C VAL A 383 -26.04 20.89 -4.23
N ALA A 384 -25.61 21.05 -2.98
CA ALA A 384 -24.19 21.08 -2.62
C ALA A 384 -23.57 19.68 -2.81
N LEU A 385 -22.42 19.58 -3.49
CA LEU A 385 -21.74 18.30 -3.74
C LEU A 385 -21.33 17.57 -2.45
N ALA A 386 -21.12 18.28 -1.36
CA ALA A 386 -20.88 17.69 -0.04
C ALA A 386 -22.07 16.87 0.50
N GLN A 387 -23.27 17.05 -0.06
CA GLN A 387 -24.51 16.35 0.34
C GLN A 387 -24.88 15.19 -0.61
N VAL A 388 -24.13 15.02 -1.69
CA VAL A 388 -24.39 14.02 -2.73
C VAL A 388 -23.51 12.81 -2.50
N ASP A 389 -23.99 11.62 -2.87
CA ASP A 389 -23.13 10.46 -3.02
C ASP A 389 -22.09 10.74 -4.12
N ALA A 390 -20.84 10.88 -3.70
CA ALA A 390 -19.74 11.26 -4.59
C ALA A 390 -19.53 10.26 -5.73
N ASP A 391 -19.75 8.97 -5.48
CA ASP A 391 -19.60 7.94 -6.51
C ASP A 391 -20.76 7.95 -7.51
N ALA A 392 -21.97 8.19 -7.05
CA ALA A 392 -23.11 8.38 -7.93
C ALA A 392 -22.92 9.61 -8.82
N TRP A 393 -22.38 10.71 -8.27
CA TRP A 393 -22.01 11.90 -9.03
C TRP A 393 -20.93 11.61 -10.07
N ARG A 394 -19.80 11.00 -9.67
CA ARG A 394 -18.67 10.70 -10.56
C ARG A 394 -19.04 9.73 -11.69
N ARG A 395 -20.01 8.84 -11.48
CA ARG A 395 -20.52 7.96 -12.55
C ARG A 395 -21.15 8.75 -13.70
N GLN A 396 -21.71 9.93 -13.46
CA GLN A 396 -22.31 10.79 -14.49
C GLN A 396 -21.30 11.72 -15.16
N VAL A 397 -20.07 11.80 -14.65
CA VAL A 397 -19.02 12.68 -15.17
C VAL A 397 -17.97 11.85 -15.90
N ALA A 398 -17.68 12.20 -17.15
CA ALA A 398 -16.51 11.69 -17.86
C ALA A 398 -15.33 12.62 -17.62
N PHE A 399 -14.28 12.14 -16.99
CA PHE A 399 -13.10 12.93 -16.65
C PHE A 399 -11.85 12.49 -17.42
N MET A 400 -11.11 13.48 -17.95
CA MET A 400 -9.79 13.31 -18.52
C MET A 400 -8.79 14.20 -17.77
N PRO A 401 -7.86 13.62 -17.00
CA PRO A 401 -6.81 14.38 -16.32
C PRO A 401 -5.74 14.85 -17.30
N GLN A 402 -4.92 15.81 -16.90
CA GLN A 402 -3.78 16.33 -17.67
C GLN A 402 -2.80 15.24 -18.13
N ARG A 403 -2.57 14.24 -17.28
CA ARG A 403 -1.77 13.04 -17.58
C ARG A 403 -2.62 11.79 -17.46
N PRO A 404 -3.31 11.38 -18.52
CA PRO A 404 -4.18 10.23 -18.45
C PRO A 404 -3.39 8.93 -18.32
N TYR A 405 -3.74 8.13 -17.33
CA TYR A 405 -3.19 6.79 -17.17
C TYR A 405 -3.80 5.82 -18.19
N LEU A 406 -2.97 5.13 -18.93
CA LEU A 406 -3.35 3.99 -19.76
C LEU A 406 -2.57 2.77 -19.29
N PRO A 407 -3.22 1.61 -19.05
CA PRO A 407 -2.52 0.43 -18.57
C PRO A 407 -1.43 -0.02 -19.57
N PRO A 408 -0.15 -0.07 -19.19
CA PRO A 408 0.95 -0.23 -20.16
C PRO A 408 0.96 -1.59 -20.87
N ARG A 409 0.37 -2.63 -20.24
CA ARG A 409 0.30 -3.98 -20.80
C ARG A 409 -1.02 -4.27 -21.54
N SER A 410 -1.88 -3.27 -21.73
CA SER A 410 -3.14 -3.41 -22.42
C SER A 410 -3.02 -3.19 -23.92
N ASP A 411 -3.98 -3.69 -24.67
CA ASP A 411 -4.26 -3.24 -26.02
C ASP A 411 -5.18 -2.00 -26.02
N VAL A 412 -5.38 -1.40 -27.19
CA VAL A 412 -6.20 -0.19 -27.34
C VAL A 412 -7.63 -0.42 -26.89
N ALA A 413 -8.25 -1.57 -27.21
CA ALA A 413 -9.61 -1.86 -26.80
C ALA A 413 -9.72 -1.94 -25.27
N GLN A 414 -8.78 -2.62 -24.61
CA GLN A 414 -8.72 -2.71 -23.15
C GLN A 414 -8.48 -1.33 -22.51
N ALA A 415 -7.60 -0.51 -23.09
CA ALA A 415 -7.31 0.82 -22.59
C ALA A 415 -8.50 1.77 -22.67
N VAL A 416 -9.31 1.68 -23.74
CA VAL A 416 -10.56 2.46 -23.86
C VAL A 416 -11.60 1.94 -22.88
N ARG A 417 -11.78 0.61 -22.78
CA ARG A 417 -12.76 -0.02 -21.87
C ARG A 417 -12.38 0.09 -20.40
N TRP A 418 -11.17 0.48 -20.06
CA TRP A 418 -10.71 0.62 -18.66
C TRP A 418 -11.68 1.42 -17.78
N LEU A 419 -12.27 2.50 -18.30
CA LEU A 419 -13.29 3.31 -17.60
C LEU A 419 -14.63 3.35 -18.36
N ALA A 420 -14.79 2.56 -19.41
CA ALA A 420 -15.98 2.44 -20.24
C ALA A 420 -16.30 0.96 -20.49
N ALA A 421 -16.47 0.18 -19.41
CA ALA A 421 -16.57 -1.28 -19.45
C ALA A 421 -17.71 -1.81 -20.35
N GLY A 422 -18.78 -1.02 -20.56
CA GLY A 422 -19.91 -1.37 -21.45
C GLY A 422 -19.69 -1.05 -22.93
N ALA A 423 -18.55 -0.48 -23.33
CA ALA A 423 -18.31 -0.12 -24.73
C ALA A 423 -18.02 -1.38 -25.58
N ASP A 424 -18.82 -1.62 -26.61
CA ASP A 424 -18.58 -2.64 -27.61
C ASP A 424 -17.47 -2.23 -28.60
N ASP A 425 -17.05 -3.15 -29.47
CA ASP A 425 -16.00 -2.88 -30.46
C ASP A 425 -16.37 -1.75 -31.40
N GLN A 426 -17.64 -1.65 -31.80
CA GLN A 426 -18.10 -0.60 -32.72
C GLN A 426 -18.04 0.78 -32.06
N ARG A 427 -18.40 0.89 -30.79
CA ARG A 427 -18.32 2.13 -30.02
C ARG A 427 -16.86 2.57 -29.85
N VAL A 428 -15.96 1.62 -29.55
CA VAL A 428 -14.51 1.88 -29.47
C VAL A 428 -13.99 2.35 -30.82
N LEU A 429 -14.29 1.67 -31.92
CA LEU A 429 -13.84 2.06 -33.27
C LEU A 429 -14.35 3.43 -33.66
N ARG A 430 -15.63 3.75 -33.42
CA ARG A 430 -16.18 5.09 -33.67
C ARG A 430 -15.45 6.17 -32.87
N ALA A 431 -15.15 5.88 -31.58
CA ALA A 431 -14.41 6.83 -30.75
C ALA A 431 -12.97 7.03 -31.25
N LEU A 432 -12.29 5.97 -31.71
CA LEU A 432 -10.95 6.06 -32.29
C LEU A 432 -10.94 6.85 -33.61
N ASP A 433 -11.96 6.70 -34.43
CA ASP A 433 -12.13 7.45 -35.66
C ASP A 433 -12.36 8.94 -35.38
N ARG A 434 -13.25 9.28 -34.44
CA ARG A 434 -13.54 10.68 -34.01
C ARG A 434 -12.30 11.42 -33.50
N VAL A 435 -11.39 10.74 -32.85
CA VAL A 435 -10.13 11.34 -32.40
C VAL A 435 -8.99 11.22 -33.43
N GLY A 436 -9.32 10.79 -34.67
CA GLY A 436 -8.39 10.77 -35.80
C GLY A 436 -7.19 9.83 -35.64
N ILE A 437 -7.28 8.80 -34.79
CA ILE A 437 -6.17 7.87 -34.57
C ILE A 437 -6.35 6.55 -35.34
N LEU A 438 -7.53 6.22 -35.76
CA LEU A 438 -7.86 4.94 -36.38
C LEU A 438 -6.96 4.61 -37.60
N PRO A 439 -6.68 5.54 -38.53
CA PRO A 439 -5.78 5.26 -39.65
C PRO A 439 -4.34 4.94 -39.23
N SER A 440 -3.87 5.55 -38.15
CA SER A 440 -2.52 5.27 -37.59
C SER A 440 -2.44 3.86 -37.03
N LEU A 441 -3.48 3.42 -36.31
CA LEU A 441 -3.54 2.09 -35.71
C LEU A 441 -3.68 0.97 -36.75
N GLN A 442 -4.33 1.24 -37.90
CA GLN A 442 -4.53 0.30 -39.01
C GLN A 442 -3.31 0.13 -39.94
N ARG A 443 -2.24 0.91 -39.74
CA ARG A 443 -1.05 0.83 -40.56
C ARG A 443 -0.47 -0.59 -40.60
N GLY A 444 -0.20 -1.06 -41.82
CA GLY A 444 0.33 -2.41 -42.04
C GLY A 444 -0.68 -3.54 -41.88
N GLY A 445 -1.99 -3.26 -41.99
CA GLY A 445 -3.05 -4.26 -41.90
C GLY A 445 -3.31 -4.76 -40.46
N ARG A 446 -2.90 -4.01 -39.46
CA ARG A 446 -3.09 -4.37 -38.05
C ARG A 446 -4.55 -4.20 -37.64
N ASP A 447 -5.03 -5.07 -36.76
CA ASP A 447 -6.28 -4.87 -36.04
C ASP A 447 -6.10 -3.69 -35.04
N PRO A 448 -6.80 -2.55 -35.24
CA PRO A 448 -6.63 -1.37 -34.41
C PRO A 448 -6.95 -1.59 -32.93
N LEU A 449 -7.83 -2.56 -32.63
CA LEU A 449 -8.23 -2.89 -31.25
C LEU A 449 -7.13 -3.63 -30.48
N LYS A 450 -6.27 -4.37 -31.19
CA LYS A 450 -5.18 -5.19 -30.61
C LYS A 450 -3.81 -4.53 -30.58
N VAL A 451 -3.71 -3.27 -31.03
CA VAL A 451 -2.44 -2.53 -30.96
C VAL A 451 -2.08 -2.30 -29.50
N ARG A 452 -0.83 -2.55 -29.15
CA ARG A 452 -0.33 -2.39 -27.78
C ARG A 452 -0.13 -0.92 -27.42
N VAL A 453 -0.64 -0.51 -26.25
CA VAL A 453 -0.56 0.87 -25.77
C VAL A 453 0.89 1.34 -25.53
N ASP A 454 1.76 0.43 -25.09
CA ASP A 454 3.20 0.72 -24.86
C ASP A 454 3.99 1.04 -26.14
N THR A 455 3.48 0.70 -27.31
CA THR A 455 4.08 1.02 -28.62
C THR A 455 3.65 2.38 -29.17
N LEU A 456 2.69 3.06 -28.54
CA LEU A 456 2.13 4.33 -29.00
C LEU A 456 2.97 5.53 -28.55
N SER A 457 3.03 6.54 -29.38
CA SER A 457 3.60 7.86 -29.05
C SER A 457 2.78 8.56 -27.94
N VAL A 458 3.34 9.61 -27.33
CA VAL A 458 2.66 10.39 -26.30
C VAL A 458 1.37 11.01 -26.84
N GLY A 459 1.39 11.59 -28.04
CA GLY A 459 0.20 12.18 -28.67
C GLY A 459 -0.85 11.13 -29.05
N GLU A 460 -0.44 9.93 -29.49
CA GLU A 460 -1.38 8.83 -29.75
C GLU A 460 -2.03 8.34 -28.45
N ARG A 461 -1.28 8.23 -27.35
CA ARG A 461 -1.83 7.90 -26.04
C ARG A 461 -2.83 8.94 -25.56
N GLN A 462 -2.58 10.23 -25.79
CA GLN A 462 -3.51 11.32 -25.48
C GLN A 462 -4.83 11.13 -26.25
N ARG A 463 -4.76 10.80 -27.56
CA ARG A 463 -5.96 10.53 -28.38
C ARG A 463 -6.71 9.27 -27.92
N ILE A 464 -6.02 8.20 -27.49
CA ILE A 464 -6.67 7.04 -26.89
C ILE A 464 -7.42 7.42 -25.58
N ALA A 465 -6.84 8.27 -24.76
CA ALA A 465 -7.51 8.76 -23.55
C ALA A 465 -8.76 9.59 -23.88
N LEU A 466 -8.71 10.39 -24.94
CA LEU A 466 -9.90 11.12 -25.43
C LEU A 466 -10.95 10.17 -26.02
N ALA A 467 -10.54 9.13 -26.77
CA ALA A 467 -11.46 8.09 -27.25
C ALA A 467 -12.13 7.35 -26.09
N ARG A 468 -11.39 7.05 -25.01
CA ARG A 468 -11.96 6.48 -23.77
C ARG A 468 -13.01 7.40 -23.14
N LEU A 469 -12.73 8.71 -23.07
CA LEU A 469 -13.68 9.70 -22.58
C LEU A 469 -14.98 9.68 -23.39
N LEU A 470 -14.88 9.69 -24.75
CA LEU A 470 -16.00 9.64 -25.68
C LEU A 470 -16.78 8.32 -25.62
N SER A 471 -16.16 7.27 -25.13
CA SER A 471 -16.79 5.95 -24.99
C SER A 471 -17.63 5.80 -23.72
N ARG A 472 -17.65 6.82 -22.84
CA ARG A 472 -18.47 6.82 -21.63
C ARG A 472 -19.88 7.39 -21.90
N ASP A 473 -20.87 6.85 -21.18
CA ASP A 473 -22.19 7.48 -21.07
C ASP A 473 -22.14 8.47 -19.90
N ALA A 474 -22.00 9.76 -20.22
CA ALA A 474 -21.87 10.82 -19.23
C ALA A 474 -22.72 12.03 -19.60
N SER A 475 -23.25 12.73 -18.60
CA SER A 475 -23.99 13.99 -18.79
C SER A 475 -23.08 15.22 -18.76
N LEU A 476 -21.91 15.08 -18.14
CA LEU A 476 -20.91 16.14 -18.01
C LEU A 476 -19.53 15.61 -18.40
N PHE A 477 -18.82 16.33 -19.24
CA PHE A 477 -17.46 16.03 -19.65
C PHE A 477 -16.51 17.06 -19.03
N VAL A 478 -15.49 16.58 -18.31
CA VAL A 478 -14.51 17.43 -17.62
C VAL A 478 -13.12 17.07 -18.11
N LEU A 479 -12.37 18.05 -18.62
CA LEU A 479 -11.04 17.83 -19.19
C LEU A 479 -10.03 18.80 -18.59
N ASP A 480 -8.91 18.29 -18.14
CA ASP A 480 -7.80 19.08 -17.60
C ASP A 480 -6.66 19.14 -18.62
N GLU A 481 -6.46 20.30 -19.25
CA GLU A 481 -5.46 20.57 -20.28
C GLU A 481 -5.42 19.50 -21.42
N PRO A 482 -6.53 19.28 -22.13
CA PRO A 482 -6.63 18.24 -23.14
C PRO A 482 -5.73 18.48 -24.37
N ASP A 483 -5.19 19.68 -24.53
CA ASP A 483 -4.26 20.12 -25.56
C ASP A 483 -2.78 19.84 -25.24
N ALA A 484 -2.48 19.36 -24.03
CA ALA A 484 -1.12 19.09 -23.62
C ALA A 484 -0.43 18.04 -24.54
N ASN A 485 0.79 18.33 -24.98
CA ASN A 485 1.61 17.44 -25.83
C ASN A 485 1.01 17.14 -27.22
N LEU A 486 0.07 17.93 -27.71
CA LEU A 486 -0.48 17.83 -29.06
C LEU A 486 0.16 18.85 -30.00
N ASP A 487 0.27 18.47 -31.26
CA ASP A 487 0.59 19.39 -32.35
C ASP A 487 -0.64 20.25 -32.72
N ARG A 488 -0.46 21.24 -33.58
CA ARG A 488 -1.53 22.16 -33.99
C ARG A 488 -2.74 21.41 -34.60
N ALA A 489 -2.50 20.34 -35.36
CA ALA A 489 -3.56 19.51 -35.93
C ALA A 489 -4.31 18.74 -34.84
N GLY A 490 -3.61 18.23 -33.83
CA GLY A 490 -4.19 17.60 -32.67
C GLY A 490 -5.04 18.55 -31.82
N ILE A 491 -4.56 19.78 -31.61
CA ILE A 491 -5.33 20.81 -30.88
C ILE A 491 -6.62 21.17 -31.64
N ALA A 492 -6.55 21.34 -32.97
CA ALA A 492 -7.73 21.61 -33.79
C ALA A 492 -8.75 20.47 -33.70
N LEU A 493 -8.30 19.21 -33.75
CA LEU A 493 -9.16 18.06 -33.59
C LEU A 493 -9.83 17.99 -32.21
N VAL A 494 -9.09 18.27 -31.13
CA VAL A 494 -9.66 18.36 -29.78
C VAL A 494 -10.72 19.47 -29.72
N ALA A 495 -10.45 20.63 -30.32
CA ALA A 495 -11.40 21.74 -30.41
C ALA A 495 -12.71 21.32 -31.11
N ASP A 496 -12.62 20.57 -32.21
CA ASP A 496 -13.80 20.06 -32.93
C ASP A 496 -14.57 19.05 -32.11
N VAL A 497 -13.89 18.14 -31.43
CA VAL A 497 -14.53 17.18 -30.50
C VAL A 497 -15.24 17.88 -29.35
N LEU A 498 -14.63 18.91 -28.75
CA LEU A 498 -15.26 19.67 -27.67
C LEU A 498 -16.48 20.45 -28.17
N ARG A 499 -16.44 21.06 -29.36
CA ARG A 499 -17.60 21.72 -29.98
C ARG A 499 -18.77 20.76 -30.22
N GLU A 500 -18.46 19.58 -30.71
CA GLU A 500 -19.48 18.55 -30.96
C GLU A 500 -20.13 18.09 -29.64
N LEU A 501 -19.31 17.78 -28.61
CA LEU A 501 -19.79 17.41 -27.28
C LEU A 501 -20.66 18.50 -26.64
N ALA A 502 -20.23 19.77 -26.76
CA ALA A 502 -20.95 20.89 -26.15
C ALA A 502 -22.34 21.14 -26.72
N ARG A 503 -22.67 20.58 -27.91
CA ARG A 503 -24.02 20.67 -28.48
C ARG A 503 -25.06 19.86 -27.71
N GLU A 504 -24.66 18.72 -27.16
CA GLU A 504 -25.56 17.76 -26.51
C GLU A 504 -25.32 17.64 -25.01
N HIS A 505 -24.11 17.96 -24.55
CA HIS A 505 -23.68 17.76 -23.18
C HIS A 505 -23.08 19.02 -22.57
N GLY A 506 -22.95 19.05 -21.24
CA GLY A 506 -22.12 20.01 -20.57
C GLY A 506 -20.64 19.63 -20.71
N VAL A 507 -19.80 20.59 -21.09
CA VAL A 507 -18.35 20.41 -21.21
C VAL A 507 -17.62 21.45 -20.40
N ILE A 508 -16.78 21.04 -19.45
CA ILE A 508 -15.90 21.93 -18.68
C ILE A 508 -14.46 21.54 -18.94
N PHE A 509 -13.62 22.48 -19.32
CA PHE A 509 -12.21 22.18 -19.55
C PHE A 509 -11.30 23.30 -19.05
N ALA A 510 -10.12 22.91 -18.56
CA ALA A 510 -9.03 23.82 -18.31
C ALA A 510 -8.17 23.94 -19.56
N ALA A 511 -7.87 25.14 -20.02
CA ALA A 511 -7.01 25.38 -21.18
C ALA A 511 -6.29 26.71 -21.08
N HIS A 512 -5.21 26.83 -21.87
CA HIS A 512 -4.47 28.07 -22.03
C HIS A 512 -4.27 28.46 -23.51
N THR A 513 -4.56 27.54 -24.46
CA THR A 513 -4.44 27.81 -25.90
C THR A 513 -5.62 28.62 -26.43
N PRO A 514 -5.39 29.63 -27.27
CA PRO A 514 -6.46 30.44 -27.88
C PRO A 514 -7.47 29.59 -28.67
N GLU A 515 -7.00 28.54 -29.33
CA GLU A 515 -7.82 27.65 -30.13
C GLU A 515 -8.91 26.96 -29.29
N LEU A 516 -8.55 26.42 -28.10
CA LEU A 516 -9.51 25.81 -27.20
C LEU A 516 -10.38 26.84 -26.49
N LEU A 517 -9.80 27.96 -26.06
CA LEU A 517 -10.59 29.06 -25.48
C LEU A 517 -11.64 29.57 -26.46
N GLY A 518 -11.38 29.48 -27.78
CA GLY A 518 -12.31 29.82 -28.84
C GLY A 518 -13.53 28.91 -28.96
N VAL A 519 -13.50 27.71 -28.36
CA VAL A 519 -14.61 26.74 -28.33
C VAL A 519 -15.64 27.11 -27.26
N ALA A 520 -15.20 27.78 -26.19
CA ALA A 520 -16.03 28.01 -25.01
C ALA A 520 -17.09 29.08 -25.22
N ASP A 521 -18.32 28.80 -24.82
CA ASP A 521 -19.42 29.75 -24.71
C ASP A 521 -19.25 30.67 -23.48
N HIS A 522 -18.57 30.14 -22.46
CA HIS A 522 -18.32 30.81 -21.22
C HIS A 522 -16.84 30.60 -20.79
N VAL A 523 -16.17 31.70 -20.46
CA VAL A 523 -14.77 31.70 -20.03
C VAL A 523 -14.65 32.31 -18.64
N VAL A 524 -14.14 31.55 -17.68
CA VAL A 524 -13.78 32.01 -16.35
C VAL A 524 -12.25 32.05 -16.24
N THR A 525 -11.70 33.23 -16.02
CA THR A 525 -10.25 33.44 -15.90
C THR A 525 -9.84 33.46 -14.44
N LEU A 526 -8.89 32.61 -14.09
CA LEU A 526 -8.32 32.47 -12.75
C LEU A 526 -6.89 33.03 -12.71
N GLU A 527 -6.57 33.78 -11.65
CA GLU A 527 -5.22 34.25 -11.36
C GLU A 527 -4.99 34.24 -9.84
N GLY A 528 -3.88 33.64 -9.38
CA GLY A 528 -3.55 33.57 -7.95
C GLY A 528 -4.64 32.95 -7.07
N GLY A 529 -5.43 32.02 -7.62
CA GLY A 529 -6.53 31.36 -6.93
C GLY A 529 -7.82 32.18 -6.85
N ARG A 530 -7.97 33.30 -7.58
CA ARG A 530 -9.16 34.15 -7.62
C ARG A 530 -9.71 34.25 -9.03
N VAL A 531 -11.03 34.51 -9.16
CA VAL A 531 -11.64 34.83 -10.45
C VAL A 531 -11.33 36.31 -10.77
N VAL A 532 -10.64 36.53 -11.90
CA VAL A 532 -10.30 37.86 -12.40
C VAL A 532 -11.09 38.26 -13.65
N GLY A 533 -11.72 37.28 -14.28
CA GLY A 533 -12.57 37.50 -15.46
C GLY A 533 -13.67 36.45 -15.54
N ASN A 534 -14.86 36.88 -15.99
CA ASN A 534 -16.01 36.01 -16.20
C ASN A 534 -16.77 36.51 -17.42
N THR A 535 -16.55 35.88 -18.56
CA THR A 535 -17.07 36.37 -19.86
C THR A 535 -17.95 35.30 -20.49
N ARG A 536 -19.20 35.63 -20.76
CA ARG A 536 -20.10 34.85 -21.60
C ARG A 536 -20.02 35.36 -23.03
N ARG A 537 -19.84 34.47 -23.97
CA ARG A 537 -19.92 34.76 -25.40
C ARG A 537 -21.36 34.52 -25.83
N THR A 538 -22.04 35.53 -26.27
CA THR A 538 -23.35 35.38 -26.94
C THR A 538 -23.10 34.61 -28.22
N ALA A 539 -23.82 33.48 -28.41
CA ALA A 539 -23.81 32.79 -29.69
C ALA A 539 -24.24 33.75 -30.80
N VAL A 540 -23.35 34.00 -31.77
CA VAL A 540 -23.64 34.75 -32.99
C VAL A 540 -24.30 33.82 -33.97
#